data_21b43397b595a02f760ad7a02e3b88ca
#
_entry.id   21b43397b595a02f760ad7a02e3b88ca
#
_cell.length_a   1.000
_cell.length_b   1.000
_cell.length_c   1.000
_cell.angle_alpha   90.00
_cell.angle_beta   90.00
_cell.angle_gamma   90.00
#
_symmetry.space_group_name_H-M   'P 1'
#
loop_
_entity.id
_entity.type
_entity.pdbx_description
1 polymer ?
#
loop_
_entity_poly.entity_id
_entity_poly.type
_entity_poly.pdbx_seq_one_letter_code
_entity_poly.pdbx_strand_id
1 'polypeptide(L)'
;MKKAYSFLILFIVSLSLLSQDMLVDDLKIQGNRRIKTTFIKKISSIVPASVLDSALIEQDILRLKRLPSVSHAYYQVFPSGDNKYNVFYHIEENHTLIPSLNVYTTNDDEFAYRLGLYEFNTFGRNIIFGGFYQKDIYSSYAINFRAPYLFSNKLGLAFNRQDLTTLEPVFFDNTSSNYRYNNDSYEILGLYEFDFKNRVELGVNYFTETYDYQFGATNPAVPLTLDINKWLFKAIYEYNGLDYFYQYVTGFRSQFNFQYVNATDGSLPSFFVGWNDFFYFKRVGSRGNWANRLRFGLASNDKTPFAPFSVDNNVNIRGVGNVIDRGTGSIVLNTEYRYTLIEKDWFVFQGNAFVDAGSWRNPGGPLSNFVEGENIKVYPGVGVRFIHKKIYNAIFRIDYGYGITKNASQGFVFGIGQYF
;
A
#
# COMPACT_ATOMS: atom_id res chain seq x y z
N MET A 1 35.74 -54.59 -25.48
CA MET A 1 35.53 -53.29 -24.85
C MET A 1 35.08 -52.19 -25.83
N LYS A 2 35.66 -52.00 -27.00
CA LYS A 2 35.24 -50.96 -27.98
C LYS A 2 33.78 -51.01 -28.45
N LYS A 3 33.17 -52.20 -28.54
CA LYS A 3 31.76 -52.37 -28.98
C LYS A 3 30.73 -51.96 -27.88
N ALA A 4 31.10 -52.03 -26.58
CA ALA A 4 30.24 -51.63 -25.49
C ALA A 4 30.13 -50.08 -25.37
N TYR A 5 31.22 -49.36 -25.65
CA TYR A 5 31.19 -47.88 -25.66
C TYR A 5 30.37 -47.30 -26.81
N SER A 6 30.39 -47.94 -27.98
CA SER A 6 29.57 -47.51 -29.14
C SER A 6 28.06 -47.68 -28.84
N PHE A 7 27.67 -48.72 -28.10
CA PHE A 7 26.28 -48.96 -27.73
C PHE A 7 25.81 -47.97 -26.64
N LEU A 8 26.69 -47.59 -25.69
CA LEU A 8 26.41 -46.61 -24.64
C LEU A 8 26.27 -45.21 -25.23
N ILE A 9 27.10 -44.81 -26.19
CA ILE A 9 27.02 -43.52 -26.87
C ILE A 9 25.74 -43.41 -27.69
N LEU A 10 25.33 -44.49 -28.40
CA LEU A 10 24.08 -44.53 -29.16
C LEU A 10 22.85 -44.42 -28.22
N PHE A 11 22.88 -45.00 -27.01
CA PHE A 11 21.81 -44.92 -26.02
C PHE A 11 21.71 -43.54 -25.40
N ILE A 12 22.83 -42.84 -25.16
CA ILE A 12 22.86 -41.47 -24.65
C ILE A 12 22.35 -40.48 -25.71
N VAL A 13 22.67 -40.66 -26.97
CA VAL A 13 22.19 -39.82 -28.08
C VAL A 13 20.68 -40.02 -28.32
N SER A 14 20.16 -41.23 -28.14
CA SER A 14 18.72 -41.50 -28.31
C SER A 14 17.85 -40.93 -27.18
N LEU A 15 18.40 -40.72 -26.00
CA LEU A 15 17.66 -40.06 -24.87
C LEU A 15 17.52 -38.54 -25.05
N SER A 16 18.36 -37.92 -25.88
CA SER A 16 18.29 -36.47 -26.14
C SER A 16 17.25 -36.09 -27.23
N LEU A 17 16.62 -37.05 -27.88
CA LEU A 17 15.75 -36.83 -29.07
C LEU A 17 14.24 -36.88 -28.76
N LEU A 18 13.81 -36.99 -27.50
CA LEU A 18 12.40 -37.20 -27.15
C LEU A 18 11.72 -36.12 -26.33
N SER A 19 12.37 -34.99 -26.12
CA SER A 19 11.65 -33.84 -25.53
C SER A 19 11.16 -32.93 -26.65
N GLN A 20 10.00 -33.24 -27.20
CA GLN A 20 9.28 -32.24 -27.98
C GLN A 20 8.71 -31.21 -26.98
N ASP A 21 9.15 -29.97 -27.13
CA ASP A 21 8.63 -28.87 -26.29
C ASP A 21 7.11 -28.76 -26.48
N MET A 22 6.39 -28.75 -25.37
CA MET A 22 4.97 -28.42 -25.35
C MET A 22 4.82 -26.94 -25.69
N LEU A 23 4.01 -26.60 -26.69
CA LEU A 23 3.85 -25.24 -27.18
C LEU A 23 2.45 -24.70 -26.80
N VAL A 24 2.38 -23.43 -26.55
CA VAL A 24 1.11 -22.70 -26.39
C VAL A 24 0.51 -22.45 -27.77
N ASP A 25 -0.67 -22.97 -28.04
CA ASP A 25 -1.43 -22.70 -29.26
C ASP A 25 -2.14 -21.35 -29.19
N ASP A 26 -2.95 -21.13 -28.16
CA ASP A 26 -3.60 -19.84 -27.90
C ASP A 26 -3.77 -19.59 -26.41
N LEU A 27 -3.78 -18.30 -26.03
CA LEU A 27 -4.17 -17.81 -24.72
C LEU A 27 -5.60 -17.27 -24.78
N LYS A 28 -6.54 -17.95 -24.14
CA LYS A 28 -7.97 -17.62 -24.08
C LYS A 28 -8.33 -17.03 -22.71
N ILE A 29 -9.04 -15.92 -22.72
CA ILE A 29 -9.47 -15.23 -21.51
C ILE A 29 -10.98 -15.39 -21.37
N GLN A 30 -11.44 -15.78 -20.18
CA GLN A 30 -12.85 -16.03 -19.86
C GLN A 30 -13.26 -15.33 -18.56
N GLY A 31 -14.54 -14.96 -18.47
CA GLY A 31 -15.12 -14.34 -17.27
C GLY A 31 -14.93 -12.83 -17.19
N ASN A 32 -14.03 -12.25 -17.98
CA ASN A 32 -13.86 -10.80 -18.04
C ASN A 32 -15.04 -10.14 -18.79
N ARG A 33 -15.55 -9.03 -18.22
CA ARG A 33 -16.64 -8.23 -18.77
C ARG A 33 -16.23 -6.77 -18.94
N ARG A 34 -15.60 -6.19 -17.91
CA ARG A 34 -15.12 -4.80 -17.86
C ARG A 34 -13.65 -4.69 -18.19
N ILE A 35 -12.85 -5.67 -17.77
CA ILE A 35 -11.42 -5.74 -18.10
C ILE A 35 -11.29 -6.13 -19.57
N LYS A 36 -10.53 -5.37 -20.33
CA LYS A 36 -10.28 -5.69 -21.75
C LYS A 36 -9.39 -6.91 -21.91
N THR A 37 -9.80 -7.87 -22.73
CA THR A 37 -9.00 -9.03 -23.11
C THR A 37 -7.62 -8.63 -23.62
N THR A 38 -7.55 -7.56 -24.43
CA THR A 38 -6.28 -7.03 -24.96
C THR A 38 -5.35 -6.52 -23.85
N PHE A 39 -5.88 -5.98 -22.76
CA PHE A 39 -5.08 -5.58 -21.61
C PHE A 39 -4.51 -6.79 -20.86
N ILE A 40 -5.34 -7.83 -20.63
CA ILE A 40 -4.88 -9.05 -19.95
C ILE A 40 -3.78 -9.71 -20.79
N LYS A 41 -3.99 -9.90 -22.09
CA LYS A 41 -2.97 -10.44 -23.02
C LYS A 41 -1.69 -9.60 -23.04
N LYS A 42 -1.79 -8.26 -22.94
CA LYS A 42 -0.63 -7.36 -22.90
C LYS A 42 0.26 -7.58 -21.67
N ILE A 43 -0.33 -7.85 -20.49
CA ILE A 43 0.42 -8.04 -19.24
C ILE A 43 0.80 -9.49 -18.97
N SER A 44 0.29 -10.44 -19.75
CA SER A 44 0.61 -11.87 -19.65
C SER A 44 1.99 -12.17 -20.21
N SER A 45 2.68 -13.10 -19.57
CA SER A 45 3.98 -13.63 -20.01
C SER A 45 3.80 -14.73 -21.05
N ILE A 46 2.65 -15.42 -21.04
CA ILE A 46 2.30 -16.48 -21.99
C ILE A 46 1.78 -15.86 -23.28
N VAL A 47 2.40 -16.27 -24.39
CA VAL A 47 2.01 -15.87 -25.75
C VAL A 47 1.91 -17.09 -26.67
N PRO A 48 1.09 -17.03 -27.72
CA PRO A 48 1.04 -18.10 -28.74
C PRO A 48 2.43 -18.44 -29.29
N ALA A 49 2.68 -19.70 -29.56
CA ALA A 49 3.95 -20.29 -30.03
C ALA A 49 5.11 -20.27 -29.02
N SER A 50 4.91 -19.80 -27.79
CA SER A 50 5.90 -19.97 -26.71
C SER A 50 5.87 -21.38 -26.12
N VAL A 51 6.96 -21.79 -25.47
CA VAL A 51 6.99 -23.03 -24.69
C VAL A 51 5.99 -22.91 -23.53
N LEU A 52 5.24 -23.99 -23.31
CA LEU A 52 4.30 -24.08 -22.18
C LEU A 52 5.08 -24.18 -20.87
N ASP A 53 5.10 -23.11 -20.11
CA ASP A 53 5.76 -23.02 -18.79
C ASP A 53 4.71 -22.76 -17.71
N SER A 54 4.49 -23.74 -16.84
CA SER A 54 3.54 -23.65 -15.74
C SER A 54 3.93 -22.57 -14.72
N ALA A 55 5.22 -22.34 -14.50
CA ALA A 55 5.70 -21.32 -13.58
C ALA A 55 5.36 -19.90 -14.08
N LEU A 56 5.48 -19.66 -15.38
CA LEU A 56 5.06 -18.39 -15.99
C LEU A 56 3.53 -18.21 -15.95
N ILE A 57 2.76 -19.29 -16.16
CA ILE A 57 1.30 -19.25 -16.02
C ILE A 57 0.91 -18.87 -14.59
N GLU A 58 1.51 -19.52 -13.60
CA GLU A 58 1.24 -19.23 -12.18
C GLU A 58 1.59 -17.79 -11.82
N GLN A 59 2.71 -17.25 -12.32
CA GLN A 59 3.08 -15.85 -12.14
C GLN A 59 2.06 -14.90 -12.77
N ASP A 60 1.55 -15.20 -13.96
CA ASP A 60 0.50 -14.41 -14.60
C ASP A 60 -0.79 -14.42 -13.76
N ILE A 61 -1.19 -15.58 -13.24
CA ILE A 61 -2.36 -15.69 -12.36
C ILE A 61 -2.17 -14.89 -11.07
N LEU A 62 -1.00 -14.95 -10.45
CA LEU A 62 -0.69 -14.13 -9.28
C LEU A 62 -0.69 -12.64 -9.61
N ARG A 63 -0.18 -12.22 -10.78
CA ARG A 63 -0.24 -10.83 -11.26
C ARG A 63 -1.69 -10.38 -11.42
N LEU A 64 -2.54 -11.21 -12.03
CA LEU A 64 -3.97 -10.91 -12.20
C LEU A 64 -4.68 -10.74 -10.86
N LYS A 65 -4.46 -11.61 -9.88
CA LYS A 65 -5.04 -11.51 -8.53
C LYS A 65 -4.65 -10.23 -7.77
N ARG A 66 -3.56 -9.56 -8.15
CA ARG A 66 -3.12 -8.29 -7.56
C ARG A 66 -3.80 -7.07 -8.18
N LEU A 67 -4.49 -7.23 -9.29
CA LEU A 67 -5.22 -6.13 -9.92
C LEU A 67 -6.49 -5.81 -9.13
N PRO A 68 -6.75 -4.53 -8.82
CA PRO A 68 -7.99 -4.11 -8.15
C PRO A 68 -9.27 -4.62 -8.82
N SER A 69 -9.23 -4.76 -10.14
CA SER A 69 -10.37 -5.22 -10.96
C SER A 69 -10.63 -6.73 -10.89
N VAL A 70 -9.74 -7.51 -10.25
CA VAL A 70 -9.84 -8.97 -10.16
C VAL A 70 -10.08 -9.42 -8.72
N SER A 71 -11.17 -10.13 -8.47
CA SER A 71 -11.46 -10.74 -7.17
C SER A 71 -10.79 -12.11 -7.03
N HIS A 72 -10.75 -12.87 -8.12
CA HIS A 72 -10.08 -14.16 -8.20
C HIS A 72 -9.66 -14.47 -9.64
N ALA A 73 -8.62 -15.29 -9.80
CA ALA A 73 -8.19 -15.82 -11.08
C ALA A 73 -7.59 -17.21 -10.92
N TYR A 74 -7.80 -18.07 -11.93
CA TYR A 74 -7.21 -19.38 -12.04
C TYR A 74 -7.00 -19.76 -13.51
N TYR A 75 -6.28 -20.83 -13.80
CA TYR A 75 -6.04 -21.29 -15.17
C TYR A 75 -6.42 -22.74 -15.39
N GLN A 76 -6.64 -23.08 -16.65
CA GLN A 76 -6.78 -24.45 -17.14
C GLN A 76 -5.97 -24.60 -18.43
N VAL A 77 -5.45 -25.80 -18.68
CA VAL A 77 -4.67 -26.11 -19.88
C VAL A 77 -5.31 -27.32 -20.55
N PHE A 78 -5.60 -27.22 -21.84
CA PHE A 78 -6.18 -28.28 -22.63
C PHE A 78 -5.35 -28.55 -23.90
N PRO A 79 -5.14 -29.80 -24.27
CA PRO A 79 -4.49 -30.14 -25.54
C PRO A 79 -5.31 -29.62 -26.74
N SER A 80 -4.65 -29.12 -27.77
CA SER A 80 -5.29 -28.61 -28.99
C SER A 80 -4.79 -29.31 -30.26
N GLY A 81 -3.77 -30.15 -30.16
CA GLY A 81 -3.17 -30.89 -31.25
C GLY A 81 -1.78 -31.44 -30.87
N ASP A 82 -0.97 -31.84 -31.86
CA ASP A 82 0.35 -32.42 -31.66
C ASP A 82 1.26 -31.46 -30.84
N ASN A 83 1.49 -31.80 -29.56
CA ASN A 83 2.25 -31.02 -28.59
C ASN A 83 1.84 -29.55 -28.43
N LYS A 84 0.61 -29.19 -28.81
CA LYS A 84 0.06 -27.85 -28.65
C LYS A 84 -1.03 -27.82 -27.59
N TYR A 85 -1.11 -26.70 -26.84
CA TYR A 85 -2.00 -26.54 -25.74
C TYR A 85 -2.66 -25.16 -25.76
N ASN A 86 -3.98 -25.13 -25.56
CA ASN A 86 -4.71 -23.90 -25.25
C ASN A 86 -4.63 -23.63 -23.75
N VAL A 87 -4.22 -22.42 -23.39
CA VAL A 87 -4.21 -21.93 -22.00
C VAL A 87 -5.42 -21.03 -21.80
N PHE A 88 -6.21 -21.30 -20.77
CA PHE A 88 -7.40 -20.53 -20.42
C PHE A 88 -7.16 -19.82 -19.09
N TYR A 89 -7.28 -18.48 -19.07
CA TYR A 89 -7.34 -17.71 -17.85
C TYR A 89 -8.81 -17.40 -17.53
N HIS A 90 -9.26 -17.87 -16.38
CA HIS A 90 -10.59 -17.61 -15.84
C HIS A 90 -10.49 -16.47 -14.83
N ILE A 91 -11.31 -15.42 -15.00
CA ILE A 91 -11.25 -14.20 -14.22
C ILE A 91 -12.62 -13.93 -13.58
N GLU A 92 -12.61 -13.72 -12.28
CA GLU A 92 -13.73 -13.15 -11.55
C GLU A 92 -13.44 -11.67 -11.30
N GLU A 93 -14.35 -10.79 -11.74
CA GLU A 93 -14.14 -9.35 -11.64
C GLU A 93 -14.72 -8.76 -10.35
N ASN A 94 -14.02 -7.74 -9.82
CA ASN A 94 -14.53 -6.82 -8.82
C ASN A 94 -15.34 -5.67 -9.44
N HIS A 95 -16.26 -5.10 -8.68
CA HIS A 95 -16.72 -3.73 -8.90
C HIS A 95 -15.61 -2.77 -8.48
N THR A 96 -15.28 -1.82 -9.34
CA THR A 96 -14.08 -0.98 -9.24
C THR A 96 -14.38 0.50 -9.07
N LEU A 97 -15.62 0.93 -9.27
CA LEU A 97 -16.07 2.28 -8.93
C LEU A 97 -16.43 2.34 -7.45
N ILE A 98 -15.59 3.00 -6.67
CA ILE A 98 -15.66 3.00 -5.20
C ILE A 98 -15.92 4.42 -4.70
N PRO A 99 -17.14 4.74 -4.24
CA PRO A 99 -17.37 5.94 -3.46
C PRO A 99 -16.80 5.76 -2.06
N SER A 100 -16.28 6.83 -1.48
CA SER A 100 -15.86 6.87 -0.09
C SER A 100 -16.50 8.04 0.64
N LEU A 101 -16.93 7.79 1.85
CA LEU A 101 -17.44 8.79 2.77
C LEU A 101 -16.74 8.56 4.11
N ASN A 102 -16.11 9.60 4.62
CA ASN A 102 -15.63 9.64 5.98
C ASN A 102 -16.24 10.86 6.69
N VAL A 103 -16.78 10.66 7.89
CA VAL A 103 -17.37 11.70 8.72
C VAL A 103 -16.71 11.60 10.07
N TYR A 104 -16.22 12.72 10.60
CA TYR A 104 -15.53 12.78 11.88
C TYR A 104 -15.71 14.15 12.53
N THR A 105 -15.36 14.26 13.80
CA THR A 105 -15.20 15.54 14.50
C THR A 105 -13.72 15.88 14.55
N THR A 106 -13.40 17.15 14.35
CA THR A 106 -12.04 17.68 14.53
C THR A 106 -11.70 17.79 16.03
N ASN A 107 -10.46 18.12 16.35
CA ASN A 107 -10.03 18.37 17.73
C ASN A 107 -10.67 19.63 18.34
N ASP A 108 -11.27 20.48 17.50
CA ASP A 108 -12.00 21.68 17.90
C ASP A 108 -13.52 21.48 17.89
N ASP A 109 -13.99 20.23 17.97
CA ASP A 109 -15.39 19.80 17.94
C ASP A 109 -16.18 20.22 16.68
N GLU A 110 -15.49 20.63 15.61
CA GLU A 110 -16.10 20.95 14.33
C GLU A 110 -16.45 19.68 13.55
N PHE A 111 -17.59 19.71 12.85
CA PHE A 111 -18.02 18.63 11.99
C PHE A 111 -17.20 18.62 10.70
N ALA A 112 -16.60 17.45 10.41
CA ALA A 112 -15.77 17.25 9.23
C ALA A 112 -16.27 16.08 8.38
N TYR A 113 -16.15 16.22 7.06
CA TYR A 113 -16.44 15.12 6.13
C TYR A 113 -15.45 15.09 4.97
N ARG A 114 -15.25 13.89 4.43
CA ARG A 114 -14.47 13.64 3.21
C ARG A 114 -15.28 12.76 2.28
N LEU A 115 -15.53 13.28 1.08
CA LEU A 115 -16.21 12.58 -0.01
C LEU A 115 -15.19 12.25 -1.08
N GLY A 116 -15.14 11.00 -1.50
CA GLY A 116 -14.23 10.55 -2.56
C GLY A 116 -14.95 9.66 -3.56
N LEU A 117 -14.42 9.63 -4.79
CA LEU A 117 -14.83 8.71 -5.84
C LEU A 117 -13.61 8.26 -6.62
N TYR A 118 -13.43 6.95 -6.69
CA TYR A 118 -12.30 6.33 -7.39
C TYR A 118 -12.78 5.22 -8.31
N GLU A 119 -12.36 5.25 -9.57
CA GLU A 119 -12.47 4.13 -10.50
C GLU A 119 -11.11 3.44 -10.61
N PHE A 120 -11.05 2.16 -10.27
CA PHE A 120 -9.80 1.37 -10.26
C PHE A 120 -9.58 0.58 -11.56
N ASN A 121 -10.48 0.71 -12.54
CA ASN A 121 -10.37 0.03 -13.82
C ASN A 121 -10.84 0.92 -15.00
N THR A 122 -10.46 2.19 -14.98
CA THR A 122 -10.78 3.14 -16.04
C THR A 122 -10.40 2.58 -17.41
N PHE A 123 -11.34 2.62 -18.35
CA PHE A 123 -11.22 2.07 -19.71
C PHE A 123 -10.95 0.54 -19.77
N GLY A 124 -11.14 -0.21 -18.70
CA GLY A 124 -10.87 -1.66 -18.66
C GLY A 124 -9.39 -2.02 -18.73
N ARG A 125 -8.49 -1.12 -18.29
CA ARG A 125 -7.03 -1.27 -18.38
C ARG A 125 -6.34 -1.17 -17.01
N ASN A 126 -7.08 -1.37 -15.93
CA ASN A 126 -6.57 -1.24 -14.57
C ASN A 126 -5.89 0.13 -14.30
N ILE A 127 -6.43 1.19 -14.93
CA ILE A 127 -6.03 2.57 -14.67
C ILE A 127 -6.88 3.06 -13.51
N ILE A 128 -6.23 3.62 -12.51
CA ILE A 128 -6.86 4.25 -11.36
C ILE A 128 -7.02 5.73 -11.67
N PHE A 129 -8.24 6.23 -11.56
CA PHE A 129 -8.55 7.65 -11.65
C PHE A 129 -9.58 8.00 -10.60
N GLY A 130 -9.37 9.09 -9.90
CA GLY A 130 -10.31 9.53 -8.88
C GLY A 130 -9.77 10.68 -8.06
N GLY A 131 -10.48 10.98 -6.98
CA GLY A 131 -10.10 12.04 -6.07
C GLY A 131 -11.06 12.16 -4.92
N PHE A 132 -10.78 13.13 -4.06
CA PHE A 132 -11.66 13.46 -2.95
C PHE A 132 -11.76 14.97 -2.73
N TYR A 133 -12.84 15.35 -2.09
CA TYR A 133 -13.03 16.65 -1.45
C TYR A 133 -13.25 16.43 0.06
N GLN A 134 -12.58 17.23 0.86
CA GLN A 134 -12.70 17.24 2.32
C GLN A 134 -13.09 18.63 2.77
N LYS A 135 -13.98 18.68 3.73
CA LYS A 135 -14.33 19.90 4.47
C LYS A 135 -14.24 19.58 5.96
N ASP A 136 -13.36 20.28 6.62
CA ASP A 136 -13.32 20.47 8.08
C ASP A 136 -13.42 21.97 8.35
N ILE A 137 -12.60 22.53 9.23
CA ILE A 137 -12.46 23.99 9.37
C ILE A 137 -12.07 24.59 8.02
N TYR A 138 -11.24 23.88 7.24
CA TYR A 138 -10.76 24.26 5.92
C TYR A 138 -11.32 23.35 4.83
N SER A 139 -11.06 23.70 3.57
CA SER A 139 -11.41 22.87 2.40
C SER A 139 -10.13 22.30 1.80
N SER A 140 -10.18 21.02 1.43
CA SER A 140 -9.05 20.30 0.83
C SER A 140 -9.54 19.41 -0.31
N TYR A 141 -8.70 19.17 -1.31
CA TYR A 141 -9.00 18.22 -2.37
C TYR A 141 -7.75 17.51 -2.90
N ALA A 142 -7.96 16.37 -3.53
CA ALA A 142 -6.91 15.73 -4.32
C ALA A 142 -7.51 15.03 -5.54
N ILE A 143 -6.70 14.95 -6.60
CA ILE A 143 -6.97 14.20 -7.84
C ILE A 143 -5.79 13.27 -8.07
N ASN A 144 -6.09 12.00 -8.35
CA ASN A 144 -5.10 10.96 -8.53
C ASN A 144 -5.32 10.25 -9.86
N PHE A 145 -4.24 10.03 -10.59
CA PHE A 145 -4.18 9.21 -11.78
C PHE A 145 -3.01 8.23 -11.63
N ARG A 146 -3.25 6.92 -11.90
CA ARG A 146 -2.20 5.90 -11.85
C ARG A 146 -2.44 4.84 -12.91
N ALA A 147 -1.50 4.67 -13.82
CA ALA A 147 -1.57 3.72 -14.92
C ALA A 147 -0.27 2.88 -14.99
N PRO A 148 -0.17 1.77 -14.21
CA PRO A 148 1.08 1.00 -14.07
C PRO A 148 1.60 0.43 -15.38
N TYR A 149 0.70 0.14 -16.33
CA TYR A 149 1.00 -0.50 -17.61
C TYR A 149 0.63 0.39 -18.81
N LEU A 150 0.81 1.72 -18.67
CA LEU A 150 0.40 2.69 -19.69
C LEU A 150 1.17 2.51 -20.99
N PHE A 151 2.48 2.49 -20.93
CA PHE A 151 3.37 2.47 -22.11
C PHE A 151 3.71 1.04 -22.54
N SER A 152 3.97 0.14 -21.59
CA SER A 152 4.31 -1.26 -21.87
C SER A 152 3.68 -2.19 -20.82
N ASN A 153 4.06 -3.47 -20.81
CA ASN A 153 3.72 -4.41 -19.73
C ASN A 153 4.56 -4.23 -18.45
N LYS A 154 5.48 -3.26 -18.46
CA LYS A 154 6.39 -2.96 -17.33
C LYS A 154 6.45 -1.48 -16.95
N LEU A 155 6.07 -0.59 -17.87
CA LEU A 155 6.27 0.85 -17.71
C LEU A 155 4.95 1.60 -17.65
N GLY A 156 4.81 2.42 -16.64
CA GLY A 156 3.64 3.23 -16.37
C GLY A 156 3.94 4.61 -15.83
N LEU A 157 2.88 5.30 -15.46
CA LEU A 157 2.92 6.67 -14.97
C LEU A 157 1.88 6.85 -13.86
N ALA A 158 2.20 7.69 -12.88
CA ALA A 158 1.22 8.25 -11.96
C ALA A 158 1.36 9.76 -11.88
N PHE A 159 0.23 10.42 -11.64
CA PHE A 159 0.13 11.86 -11.41
C PHE A 159 -0.80 12.12 -10.25
N ASN A 160 -0.39 13.01 -9.34
CA ASN A 160 -1.20 13.44 -8.21
C ASN A 160 -1.21 14.97 -8.14
N ARG A 161 -2.39 15.52 -7.93
CA ARG A 161 -2.61 16.94 -7.63
C ARG A 161 -3.35 17.00 -6.30
N GLN A 162 -2.85 17.78 -5.36
CA GLN A 162 -3.56 18.00 -4.10
C GLN A 162 -3.40 19.44 -3.61
N ASP A 163 -4.39 19.87 -2.87
CA ASP A 163 -4.40 21.09 -2.07
C ASP A 163 -5.02 20.70 -0.73
N LEU A 164 -4.17 20.51 0.28
CA LEU A 164 -4.56 20.04 1.60
C LEU A 164 -4.31 21.13 2.61
N THR A 165 -5.37 21.53 3.30
CA THR A 165 -5.30 22.48 4.42
C THR A 165 -5.79 21.82 5.69
N THR A 166 -5.01 21.87 6.76
CA THR A 166 -5.31 21.29 8.06
C THR A 166 -4.90 22.22 9.18
N LEU A 167 -5.47 22.00 10.37
CA LEU A 167 -4.95 22.58 11.59
C LEU A 167 -3.93 21.62 12.19
N GLU A 168 -2.64 22.02 12.18
CA GLU A 168 -1.53 21.18 12.62
C GLU A 168 -1.00 21.65 13.98
N PRO A 169 -0.94 20.76 14.98
CA PRO A 169 -0.28 21.07 16.24
C PRO A 169 1.25 21.05 16.06
N VAL A 170 1.89 22.08 16.55
CA VAL A 170 3.35 22.21 16.63
C VAL A 170 3.75 22.19 18.09
N PHE A 171 4.63 21.27 18.46
CA PHE A 171 5.03 21.06 19.85
C PHE A 171 6.36 21.74 20.13
N PHE A 172 6.42 22.47 21.28
CA PHE A 172 7.59 23.12 21.80
C PHE A 172 7.84 22.64 23.23
N ASP A 173 8.80 21.77 23.43
CA ASP A 173 9.08 21.17 24.74
C ASP A 173 7.79 20.74 25.48
N ASN A 174 7.29 21.55 26.41
CA ASN A 174 6.11 21.26 27.21
C ASN A 174 4.85 22.04 26.78
N THR A 175 4.90 22.75 25.65
CA THR A 175 3.79 23.57 25.14
C THR A 175 3.52 23.26 23.69
N SER A 176 2.36 23.68 23.18
CA SER A 176 2.00 23.54 21.79
C SER A 176 1.31 24.77 21.25
N SER A 177 1.35 24.95 19.94
CA SER A 177 0.53 25.89 19.20
C SER A 177 -0.10 25.22 17.98
N ASN A 178 -1.17 25.80 17.49
CA ASN A 178 -1.86 25.34 16.32
C ASN A 178 -1.55 26.27 15.15
N TYR A 179 -1.17 25.67 14.03
CA TYR A 179 -0.90 26.36 12.78
C TYR A 179 -1.89 25.89 11.72
N ARG A 180 -2.40 26.82 10.93
CA ARG A 180 -3.01 26.47 9.66
C ARG A 180 -1.88 26.04 8.73
N TYR A 181 -1.87 24.78 8.38
CA TYR A 181 -0.93 24.20 7.43
C TYR A 181 -1.61 23.98 6.09
N ASN A 182 -1.02 24.45 5.01
CA ASN A 182 -1.45 24.15 3.64
C ASN A 182 -0.29 23.52 2.87
N ASN A 183 -0.62 22.48 2.09
CA ASN A 183 0.26 21.84 1.12
C ASN A 183 -0.42 21.81 -0.24
N ASP A 184 0.01 22.67 -1.15
CA ASP A 184 -0.41 22.70 -2.55
C ASP A 184 0.65 22.03 -3.41
N SER A 185 0.34 20.86 -4.02
CA SER A 185 1.36 20.04 -4.65
C SER A 185 0.96 19.37 -5.96
N TYR A 186 1.98 19.16 -6.80
CA TYR A 186 1.95 18.44 -8.07
C TYR A 186 3.02 17.36 -8.07
N GLU A 187 2.61 16.10 -8.21
CA GLU A 187 3.52 14.96 -8.22
C GLU A 187 3.41 14.19 -9.53
N ILE A 188 4.54 13.79 -10.08
CA ILE A 188 4.64 12.86 -11.20
C ILE A 188 5.59 11.73 -10.85
N LEU A 189 5.19 10.47 -11.13
CA LEU A 189 5.96 9.27 -10.85
C LEU A 189 6.03 8.39 -12.11
N GLY A 190 7.22 8.01 -12.51
CA GLY A 190 7.46 6.89 -13.42
C GLY A 190 7.39 5.58 -12.64
N LEU A 191 6.67 4.61 -13.19
CA LEU A 191 6.44 3.30 -12.59
C LEU A 191 7.11 2.24 -13.44
N TYR A 192 7.99 1.41 -12.85
CA TYR A 192 8.68 0.37 -13.58
C TYR A 192 8.68 -0.96 -12.82
N GLU A 193 8.24 -2.03 -13.49
CA GLU A 193 8.25 -3.40 -13.01
C GLU A 193 9.46 -4.15 -13.60
N PHE A 194 10.49 -4.43 -12.79
CA PHE A 194 11.64 -5.22 -13.22
C PHE A 194 11.23 -6.65 -13.56
N ASP A 195 10.50 -7.23 -12.61
CA ASP A 195 9.89 -8.54 -12.72
C ASP A 195 8.57 -8.58 -11.93
N PHE A 196 7.93 -9.73 -11.94
CA PHE A 196 6.66 -9.98 -11.25
C PHE A 196 6.63 -9.58 -9.76
N LYS A 197 7.77 -9.62 -9.06
CA LYS A 197 7.85 -9.32 -7.61
C LYS A 197 8.46 -7.96 -7.30
N ASN A 198 9.24 -7.42 -8.21
CA ASN A 198 10.09 -6.26 -7.96
C ASN A 198 9.69 -5.08 -8.83
N ARG A 199 9.38 -3.95 -8.21
CA ARG A 199 9.08 -2.72 -8.91
C ARG A 199 9.68 -1.51 -8.21
N VAL A 200 9.89 -0.45 -9.00
CA VAL A 200 10.37 0.85 -8.55
C VAL A 200 9.46 1.95 -9.06
N GLU A 201 9.31 2.97 -8.26
CA GLU A 201 8.64 4.21 -8.64
C GLU A 201 9.62 5.36 -8.36
N LEU A 202 9.87 6.17 -9.36
CA LEU A 202 10.75 7.32 -9.24
C LEU A 202 10.00 8.57 -9.70
N GLY A 203 10.12 9.65 -8.97
CA GLY A 203 9.44 10.86 -9.35
C GLY A 203 9.79 12.07 -8.54
N VAL A 204 9.09 13.12 -8.88
CA VAL A 204 9.26 14.44 -8.29
C VAL A 204 7.90 14.98 -7.87
N ASN A 205 7.91 15.71 -6.77
CA ASN A 205 6.80 16.52 -6.30
C ASN A 205 7.28 17.95 -6.13
N TYR A 206 6.60 18.89 -6.76
CA TYR A 206 6.75 20.31 -6.50
C TYR A 206 5.58 20.77 -5.64
N PHE A 207 5.87 21.42 -4.54
CA PHE A 207 4.82 21.88 -3.63
C PHE A 207 5.17 23.21 -2.96
N THR A 208 4.10 23.96 -2.67
CA THR A 208 4.12 25.13 -1.79
C THR A 208 3.63 24.68 -0.43
N GLU A 209 4.36 25.03 0.60
CA GLU A 209 4.03 24.74 1.99
C GLU A 209 3.89 26.04 2.76
N THR A 210 2.72 26.25 3.34
CA THR A 210 2.46 27.43 4.15
C THR A 210 2.07 27.03 5.57
N TYR A 211 2.60 27.77 6.54
CA TYR A 211 2.22 27.67 7.95
C TYR A 211 1.83 29.05 8.44
N ASP A 212 0.63 29.18 8.98
CA ASP A 212 0.12 30.40 9.60
C ASP A 212 -0.29 30.10 11.05
N TYR A 213 0.37 30.75 12.01
CA TYR A 213 -0.01 30.64 13.41
C TYR A 213 -1.48 31.02 13.63
N GLN A 214 -2.19 30.22 14.40
CA GLN A 214 -3.58 30.48 14.74
C GLN A 214 -3.73 30.82 16.23
N PHE A 215 -3.33 29.92 17.10
CA PHE A 215 -3.42 30.11 18.57
C PHE A 215 -2.50 29.12 19.31
N GLY A 216 -2.29 29.39 20.60
CA GLY A 216 -1.47 28.57 21.49
C GLY A 216 -0.18 29.28 21.94
N ALA A 217 0.82 28.52 22.38
CA ALA A 217 2.10 29.06 22.80
C ALA A 217 2.91 29.58 21.61
N THR A 218 3.74 30.61 21.81
CA THR A 218 4.68 31.08 20.80
C THR A 218 6.13 30.77 21.19
N ASN A 219 6.98 30.50 20.23
CA ASN A 219 8.40 30.30 20.44
C ASN A 219 9.17 31.21 19.47
N PRO A 220 10.08 32.09 19.94
CA PRO A 220 10.84 33.00 19.08
C PRO A 220 11.67 32.30 17.99
N ALA A 221 12.02 31.04 18.20
CA ALA A 221 12.78 30.25 17.22
C ALA A 221 11.89 29.68 16.09
N VAL A 222 10.57 29.80 16.19
CA VAL A 222 9.60 29.26 15.21
C VAL A 222 8.82 30.43 14.61
N PRO A 223 8.86 30.63 13.28
CA PRO A 223 8.16 31.75 12.64
C PRO A 223 6.65 31.60 12.80
N LEU A 224 5.95 32.72 12.95
CA LEU A 224 4.48 32.76 12.97
C LEU A 224 3.89 32.50 11.59
N THR A 225 4.62 32.79 10.54
CA THR A 225 4.24 32.52 9.16
C THR A 225 5.43 31.94 8.40
N LEU A 226 5.18 30.94 7.59
CA LEU A 226 6.15 30.37 6.65
C LEU A 226 5.44 30.10 5.34
N ASP A 227 6.00 30.59 4.23
CA ASP A 227 5.54 30.31 2.87
C ASP A 227 6.77 29.95 2.02
N ILE A 228 6.83 28.70 1.58
CA ILE A 228 8.03 28.18 0.93
C ILE A 228 7.70 27.14 -0.14
N ASN A 229 8.37 27.30 -1.29
CA ASN A 229 8.32 26.32 -2.38
C ASN A 229 9.41 25.28 -2.20
N LYS A 230 9.07 24.02 -2.41
CA LYS A 230 9.97 22.88 -2.23
C LYS A 230 9.89 21.90 -3.40
N TRP A 231 11.02 21.23 -3.64
CA TRP A 231 11.11 20.03 -4.44
C TRP A 231 11.27 18.82 -3.53
N LEU A 232 10.51 17.78 -3.81
CA LEU A 232 10.68 16.48 -3.19
C LEU A 232 10.98 15.46 -4.29
N PHE A 233 12.14 14.83 -4.21
CA PHE A 233 12.51 13.68 -5.05
C PHE A 233 12.14 12.42 -4.30
N LYS A 234 11.39 11.53 -4.96
CA LYS A 234 10.82 10.31 -4.37
C LYS A 234 11.34 9.08 -5.09
N ALA A 235 11.77 8.09 -4.32
CA ALA A 235 12.04 6.75 -4.78
C ALA A 235 11.30 5.74 -3.89
N ILE A 236 10.53 4.85 -4.52
CA ILE A 236 9.82 3.76 -3.84
C ILE A 236 10.26 2.45 -4.48
N TYR A 237 10.76 1.53 -3.67
CA TYR A 237 11.03 0.16 -4.11
C TYR A 237 10.10 -0.80 -3.39
N GLU A 238 9.44 -1.66 -4.14
CA GLU A 238 8.58 -2.70 -3.59
C GLU A 238 9.04 -4.09 -4.04
N TYR A 239 9.29 -4.96 -3.06
CA TYR A 239 9.27 -6.40 -3.24
C TYR A 239 7.90 -6.93 -2.80
N ASN A 240 7.19 -7.62 -3.69
CA ASN A 240 5.85 -8.14 -3.43
C ASN A 240 5.78 -9.64 -3.77
N GLY A 241 5.86 -10.47 -2.73
CA GLY A 241 5.71 -11.93 -2.78
C GLY A 241 4.36 -12.42 -2.23
N LEU A 242 3.34 -11.54 -2.19
CA LEU A 242 2.01 -11.91 -1.68
C LEU A 242 1.21 -12.71 -2.68
N ASP A 243 0.48 -13.71 -2.17
CA ASP A 243 -0.60 -14.42 -2.85
C ASP A 243 -1.93 -14.17 -2.14
N TYR A 244 -3.00 -14.06 -2.93
CA TYR A 244 -4.35 -13.76 -2.48
C TYR A 244 -5.29 -14.90 -2.82
N PHE A 245 -6.09 -15.30 -1.83
CA PHE A 245 -7.19 -16.20 -2.02
C PHE A 245 -8.43 -15.61 -1.33
N TYR A 246 -9.18 -14.79 -2.07
CA TYR A 246 -10.27 -13.94 -1.56
C TYR A 246 -9.79 -13.07 -0.37
N GLN A 247 -10.35 -13.28 0.83
CA GLN A 247 -10.00 -12.56 2.06
C GLN A 247 -8.68 -13.00 2.71
N TYR A 248 -8.09 -14.10 2.26
CA TYR A 248 -6.85 -14.65 2.82
C TYR A 248 -5.64 -14.18 2.04
N VAL A 249 -4.60 -13.79 2.75
CA VAL A 249 -3.33 -13.35 2.19
C VAL A 249 -2.21 -14.20 2.76
N THR A 250 -1.24 -14.56 1.94
CA THR A 250 -0.02 -15.26 2.36
C THR A 250 1.21 -14.64 1.71
N GLY A 251 2.35 -14.75 2.37
CA GLY A 251 3.63 -14.30 1.83
C GLY A 251 4.20 -13.07 2.52
N PHE A 252 5.19 -12.49 1.87
CA PHE A 252 5.96 -11.36 2.36
C PHE A 252 5.97 -10.22 1.34
N ARG A 253 5.87 -8.99 1.83
CA ARG A 253 6.01 -7.76 1.06
C ARG A 253 6.89 -6.79 1.83
N SER A 254 7.79 -6.10 1.13
CA SER A 254 8.57 -5.00 1.66
C SER A 254 8.40 -3.78 0.76
N GLN A 255 8.16 -2.63 1.34
CA GLN A 255 8.04 -1.37 0.60
C GLN A 255 8.94 -0.32 1.25
N PHE A 256 10.04 -0.03 0.59
CA PHE A 256 10.98 1.01 0.97
C PHE A 256 10.61 2.32 0.28
N ASN A 257 10.51 3.40 1.06
CA ASN A 257 10.25 4.75 0.59
C ASN A 257 11.43 5.64 0.98
N PHE A 258 11.91 6.41 0.03
CA PHE A 258 12.97 7.37 0.23
C PHE A 258 12.58 8.71 -0.40
N GLN A 259 12.80 9.79 0.33
CA GLN A 259 12.47 11.14 -0.09
C GLN A 259 13.64 12.08 0.23
N TYR A 260 13.96 12.93 -0.72
CA TYR A 260 14.87 14.07 -0.52
C TYR A 260 14.08 15.36 -0.73
N VAL A 261 14.09 16.23 0.26
CA VAL A 261 13.32 17.48 0.28
C VAL A 261 14.28 18.66 0.27
N ASN A 262 14.03 19.60 -0.61
CA ASN A 262 14.85 20.80 -0.78
C ASN A 262 13.98 22.03 -1.01
N ALA A 263 14.27 23.12 -0.28
CA ALA A 263 13.66 24.43 -0.53
C ALA A 263 14.23 25.06 -1.81
N THR A 264 13.37 25.65 -2.63
CA THR A 264 13.79 26.19 -3.96
C THR A 264 14.70 27.39 -3.86
N ASP A 265 14.58 28.18 -2.80
CA ASP A 265 15.33 29.41 -2.53
C ASP A 265 16.55 29.18 -1.62
N GLY A 266 16.76 27.95 -1.15
CA GLY A 266 17.84 27.61 -0.24
C GLY A 266 17.70 28.18 1.19
N SER A 267 16.53 28.73 1.53
CA SER A 267 16.27 29.33 2.85
C SER A 267 16.26 28.31 3.99
N LEU A 268 15.92 27.06 3.70
CA LEU A 268 15.89 25.95 4.65
C LEU A 268 16.87 24.84 4.22
N PRO A 269 17.50 24.15 5.17
CA PRO A 269 18.37 23.02 4.87
C PRO A 269 17.59 21.88 4.22
N SER A 270 18.22 21.24 3.25
CA SER A 270 17.71 20.01 2.65
C SER A 270 17.75 18.85 3.64
N PHE A 271 16.82 17.91 3.50
CA PHE A 271 16.77 16.73 4.37
C PHE A 271 16.26 15.49 3.65
N PHE A 272 16.54 14.34 4.26
CA PHE A 272 16.09 13.05 3.81
C PHE A 272 15.01 12.50 4.75
N VAL A 273 14.03 11.80 4.18
CA VAL A 273 13.06 10.99 4.92
C VAL A 273 13.07 9.61 4.30
N GLY A 274 13.25 8.58 5.12
CA GLY A 274 13.21 7.20 4.66
C GLY A 274 12.43 6.32 5.61
N TRP A 275 11.63 5.40 5.05
CA TRP A 275 10.98 4.36 5.85
C TRP A 275 10.80 3.10 5.03
N ASN A 276 10.72 1.97 5.74
CA ASN A 276 10.34 0.69 5.17
C ASN A 276 9.19 0.07 5.94
N ASP A 277 8.21 -0.43 5.20
CA ASP A 277 7.13 -1.26 5.71
C ASP A 277 7.40 -2.72 5.31
N PHE A 278 7.52 -3.59 6.30
CA PHE A 278 7.60 -5.04 6.13
C PHE A 278 6.25 -5.64 6.47
N PHE A 279 5.67 -6.42 5.57
CA PHE A 279 4.42 -7.13 5.77
C PHE A 279 4.67 -8.64 5.70
N TYR A 280 4.10 -9.36 6.64
CA TYR A 280 4.12 -10.82 6.63
C TYR A 280 2.73 -11.36 6.92
N PHE A 281 2.23 -12.18 6.01
CA PHE A 281 0.92 -12.81 6.13
C PHE A 281 1.05 -14.31 6.08
N LYS A 282 0.27 -15.00 6.93
CA LYS A 282 0.22 -16.45 6.96
C LYS A 282 -1.22 -16.93 7.15
N ARG A 283 -1.70 -17.76 6.24
CA ARG A 283 -2.97 -18.48 6.43
C ARG A 283 -2.80 -19.53 7.52
N VAL A 284 -3.72 -19.58 8.47
CA VAL A 284 -3.71 -20.50 9.62
C VAL A 284 -4.99 -21.32 9.59
N GLY A 285 -4.86 -22.60 9.27
CA GLY A 285 -6.00 -23.48 9.03
C GLY A 285 -6.86 -23.01 7.85
N SER A 286 -8.14 -23.38 7.85
CA SER A 286 -9.07 -23.04 6.77
C SER A 286 -9.67 -21.63 6.91
N ARG A 287 -9.74 -21.08 8.13
CA ARG A 287 -10.50 -19.86 8.46
C ARG A 287 -9.67 -18.73 9.06
N GLY A 288 -8.41 -18.98 9.40
CA GLY A 288 -7.53 -18.01 10.05
C GLY A 288 -6.57 -17.34 9.10
N ASN A 289 -6.20 -16.10 9.40
CA ASN A 289 -5.12 -15.36 8.72
C ASN A 289 -4.36 -14.52 9.76
N TRP A 290 -3.07 -14.78 9.91
CA TRP A 290 -2.18 -13.97 10.72
C TRP A 290 -1.54 -12.90 9.85
N ALA A 291 -1.70 -11.64 10.23
CA ALA A 291 -1.23 -10.47 9.50
C ALA A 291 -0.29 -9.66 10.39
N ASN A 292 0.84 -9.26 9.86
CA ASN A 292 1.87 -8.50 10.57
C ASN A 292 2.39 -7.37 9.69
N ARG A 293 2.67 -6.23 10.31
CA ARG A 293 3.40 -5.12 9.73
C ARG A 293 4.45 -4.62 10.72
N LEU A 294 5.64 -4.36 10.21
CA LEU A 294 6.71 -3.69 10.95
C LEU A 294 7.19 -2.51 10.10
N ARG A 295 7.12 -1.30 10.67
CA ARG A 295 7.63 -0.07 10.04
C ARG A 295 8.86 0.43 10.80
N PHE A 296 9.86 0.86 10.03
CA PHE A 296 10.99 1.65 10.51
C PHE A 296 11.09 2.91 9.66
N GLY A 297 11.19 4.06 10.30
CA GLY A 297 11.34 5.33 9.62
C GLY A 297 12.33 6.26 10.34
N LEU A 298 13.13 6.99 9.56
CA LEU A 298 14.05 8.02 10.04
C LEU A 298 14.07 9.22 9.09
N ALA A 299 14.24 10.41 9.66
CA ALA A 299 14.47 11.65 8.92
C ALA A 299 15.72 12.35 9.44
N SER A 300 16.41 13.05 8.55
CA SER A 300 17.64 13.78 8.89
C SER A 300 17.39 15.21 9.39
N ASN A 301 16.15 15.73 9.30
CA ASN A 301 15.77 17.05 9.83
C ASN A 301 15.49 17.01 11.34
N ASP A 302 16.50 16.71 12.10
CA ASP A 302 16.42 16.43 13.54
C ASP A 302 16.06 17.64 14.42
N LYS A 303 16.18 18.86 13.90
CA LYS A 303 15.92 20.12 14.64
C LYS A 303 14.56 20.77 14.34
N THR A 304 13.71 20.12 13.58
CA THR A 304 12.41 20.69 13.19
C THR A 304 11.31 20.31 14.16
N PRO A 305 10.44 21.26 14.57
CA PRO A 305 9.20 20.92 15.28
C PRO A 305 8.17 20.23 14.37
N PHE A 306 8.33 20.35 13.03
CA PHE A 306 7.46 19.72 12.03
C PHE A 306 7.97 18.32 11.65
N ALA A 307 8.00 17.44 12.65
CA ALA A 307 8.54 16.10 12.47
C ALA A 307 7.67 15.24 11.53
N PRO A 308 8.27 14.47 10.58
CA PRO A 308 7.52 13.82 9.51
C PRO A 308 6.80 12.54 9.94
N PHE A 309 7.18 11.93 11.05
CA PHE A 309 6.56 10.69 11.53
C PHE A 309 5.59 10.94 12.67
N SER A 310 4.38 10.41 12.53
CA SER A 310 3.36 10.42 13.58
C SER A 310 3.03 9.00 14.03
N VAL A 311 2.68 8.85 15.29
CA VAL A 311 2.16 7.60 15.87
C VAL A 311 0.66 7.77 16.07
N ASP A 312 -0.05 7.83 14.96
CA ASP A 312 -1.46 8.18 14.85
C ASP A 312 -2.41 6.97 14.87
N ASN A 313 -3.70 7.26 15.05
CA ASN A 313 -4.76 6.28 15.11
C ASN A 313 -5.13 5.67 13.73
N ASN A 314 -4.91 6.40 12.64
CA ASN A 314 -5.42 6.03 11.32
C ASN A 314 -4.56 5.01 10.60
N VAL A 315 -3.24 5.06 10.81
CA VAL A 315 -2.26 4.26 10.07
C VAL A 315 -1.37 3.43 10.98
N ASN A 316 -1.12 3.86 12.22
CA ASN A 316 -0.05 3.29 13.03
C ASN A 316 -0.53 2.53 14.27
N ILE A 317 -1.36 3.10 15.13
CA ILE A 317 -1.78 2.47 16.40
C ILE A 317 -3.28 2.68 16.62
N ARG A 318 -4.05 1.61 16.61
CA ARG A 318 -5.50 1.68 16.87
C ARG A 318 -5.79 1.96 18.34
N GLY A 319 -6.65 2.93 18.59
CA GLY A 319 -7.08 3.31 19.95
C GLY A 319 -6.28 4.46 20.58
N VAL A 320 -5.20 4.94 19.93
CA VAL A 320 -4.39 6.05 20.46
C VAL A 320 -5.14 7.39 20.49
N GLY A 321 -6.28 7.46 19.79
CA GLY A 321 -7.12 8.67 19.76
C GLY A 321 -6.55 9.79 18.90
N ASN A 322 -6.90 11.03 19.25
CA ASN A 322 -6.51 12.23 18.51
C ASN A 322 -5.17 12.82 18.97
N VAL A 323 -4.61 12.34 20.07
CA VAL A 323 -3.27 12.76 20.54
C VAL A 323 -2.23 12.10 19.65
N ILE A 324 -1.58 12.90 18.83
CA ILE A 324 -0.59 12.44 17.87
C ILE A 324 0.79 12.78 18.39
N ASP A 325 1.54 11.78 18.83
CA ASP A 325 2.98 11.92 19.08
C ASP A 325 3.73 11.96 17.76
N ARG A 326 4.65 12.91 17.61
CA ARG A 326 5.44 13.12 16.40
C ARG A 326 6.93 13.04 16.67
N GLY A 327 7.66 12.57 15.68
CA GLY A 327 9.11 12.46 15.80
C GLY A 327 9.84 12.45 14.45
N THR A 328 11.16 12.53 14.54
CA THR A 328 12.07 12.40 13.40
C THR A 328 12.49 10.94 13.17
N GLY A 329 11.87 10.02 13.87
CA GLY A 329 11.95 8.59 13.62
C GLY A 329 10.74 7.88 14.22
N SER A 330 10.36 6.73 13.65
CA SER A 330 9.29 5.87 14.16
C SER A 330 9.61 4.39 13.99
N ILE A 331 9.18 3.60 14.97
CA ILE A 331 9.12 2.14 14.88
C ILE A 331 7.68 1.76 15.20
N VAL A 332 7.01 1.02 14.31
CA VAL A 332 5.62 0.59 14.50
C VAL A 332 5.50 -0.90 14.22
N LEU A 333 4.94 -1.64 15.15
CA LEU A 333 4.59 -3.05 15.01
C LEU A 333 3.07 -3.20 15.10
N ASN A 334 2.47 -3.80 14.09
CA ASN A 334 1.09 -4.24 14.11
C ASN A 334 1.06 -5.75 13.90
N THR A 335 0.41 -6.48 14.78
CA THR A 335 0.15 -7.92 14.61
C THR A 335 -1.31 -8.20 14.90
N GLU A 336 -1.96 -8.94 14.03
CA GLU A 336 -3.36 -9.31 14.21
C GLU A 336 -3.68 -10.69 13.68
N TYR A 337 -4.53 -11.39 14.38
CA TYR A 337 -5.12 -12.65 13.95
C TYR A 337 -6.57 -12.43 13.55
N ARG A 338 -6.86 -12.66 12.26
CA ARG A 338 -8.18 -12.54 11.62
C ARG A 338 -8.81 -13.92 11.52
N TYR A 339 -10.04 -14.08 11.99
CA TYR A 339 -10.74 -15.36 11.93
C TYR A 339 -12.11 -15.20 11.23
N THR A 340 -12.36 -15.98 10.19
CA THR A 340 -13.61 -15.98 9.44
C THR A 340 -14.68 -16.72 10.23
N LEU A 341 -15.66 -15.98 10.75
CA LEU A 341 -16.80 -16.48 11.51
C LEU A 341 -17.91 -16.96 10.57
N ILE A 342 -18.27 -16.13 9.59
CA ILE A 342 -19.31 -16.40 8.60
C ILE A 342 -18.75 -16.13 7.21
N GLU A 343 -18.98 -17.04 6.28
CA GLU A 343 -18.65 -16.89 4.88
C GLU A 343 -19.83 -17.27 4.00
N LYS A 344 -20.22 -16.37 3.10
CA LYS A 344 -21.23 -16.52 2.06
C LYS A 344 -20.63 -16.22 0.69
N ASP A 345 -21.38 -16.43 -0.37
CA ASP A 345 -20.90 -16.20 -1.75
C ASP A 345 -20.44 -14.78 -2.00
N TRP A 346 -21.11 -13.81 -1.39
CA TRP A 346 -20.87 -12.38 -1.64
C TRP A 346 -20.25 -11.64 -0.45
N PHE A 347 -20.32 -12.18 0.79
CA PHE A 347 -19.78 -11.50 1.96
C PHE A 347 -19.09 -12.43 2.96
N VAL A 348 -18.17 -11.83 3.73
CA VAL A 348 -17.49 -12.49 4.85
C VAL A 348 -17.60 -11.61 6.09
N PHE A 349 -17.87 -12.25 7.23
CA PHE A 349 -17.76 -11.63 8.54
C PHE A 349 -16.58 -12.26 9.30
N GLN A 350 -15.63 -11.40 9.71
CA GLN A 350 -14.45 -11.80 10.47
C GLN A 350 -14.41 -11.11 11.83
N GLY A 351 -13.95 -11.83 12.85
CA GLY A 351 -13.43 -11.25 14.08
C GLY A 351 -11.90 -11.16 14.00
N ASN A 352 -11.30 -10.23 14.75
CA ASN A 352 -9.85 -10.14 14.91
C ASN A 352 -9.48 -9.78 16.34
N ALA A 353 -8.29 -10.25 16.73
CA ALA A 353 -7.58 -9.77 17.91
C ALA A 353 -6.22 -9.24 17.45
N PHE A 354 -5.75 -8.16 18.05
CA PHE A 354 -4.52 -7.50 17.62
C PHE A 354 -3.71 -6.93 18.79
N VAL A 355 -2.45 -6.65 18.50
CA VAL A 355 -1.57 -5.80 19.31
C VAL A 355 -0.90 -4.81 18.36
N ASP A 356 -1.11 -3.52 18.60
CA ASP A 356 -0.39 -2.44 17.95
C ASP A 356 0.60 -1.84 18.95
N ALA A 357 1.85 -1.63 18.52
CA ALA A 357 2.87 -1.00 19.31
C ALA A 357 3.65 0.00 18.47
N GLY A 358 4.06 1.10 19.07
CA GLY A 358 4.85 2.11 18.38
C GLY A 358 5.76 2.87 19.33
N SER A 359 6.83 3.40 18.74
CA SER A 359 7.78 4.27 19.41
C SER A 359 8.29 5.33 18.43
N TRP A 360 8.71 6.47 18.96
CA TRP A 360 9.22 7.58 18.16
C TRP A 360 10.51 8.17 18.75
N ARG A 361 11.28 8.82 17.89
CA ARG A 361 12.43 9.64 18.28
C ARG A 361 12.00 11.09 18.30
N ASN A 362 12.14 11.77 19.42
CA ASN A 362 11.87 13.19 19.55
C ASN A 362 12.73 14.00 18.57
N PRO A 363 12.26 15.15 18.05
CA PRO A 363 13.09 16.05 17.25
C PRO A 363 14.36 16.44 18.04
N GLY A 364 15.54 16.28 17.43
CA GLY A 364 16.83 16.51 18.08
C GLY A 364 17.25 15.46 19.13
N GLY A 365 16.40 14.46 19.38
CA GLY A 365 16.69 13.42 20.38
C GLY A 365 17.66 12.33 19.90
N PRO A 366 18.27 11.59 20.82
CA PRO A 366 19.11 10.44 20.50
C PRO A 366 18.27 9.23 20.05
N LEU A 367 18.92 8.22 19.48
CA LEU A 367 18.25 6.96 19.11
C LEU A 367 17.72 6.18 20.35
N SER A 368 18.24 6.46 21.55
CA SER A 368 17.74 5.88 22.80
C SER A 368 16.27 6.23 23.08
N ASN A 369 15.73 7.31 22.50
CA ASN A 369 14.32 7.64 22.64
C ASN A 369 13.39 6.49 22.23
N PHE A 370 13.79 5.66 21.26
CA PHE A 370 12.99 4.50 20.86
C PHE A 370 12.74 3.45 21.97
N VAL A 371 13.57 3.44 23.01
CA VAL A 371 13.43 2.51 24.14
C VAL A 371 13.06 3.21 25.45
N GLU A 372 12.83 4.52 25.43
CA GLU A 372 12.34 5.28 26.57
C GLU A 372 10.84 5.02 26.79
N GLY A 373 10.47 4.71 28.02
CA GLY A 373 9.08 4.32 28.34
C GLY A 373 8.03 5.37 28.01
N GLU A 374 8.40 6.66 27.94
CA GLU A 374 7.51 7.76 27.56
C GLU A 374 7.22 7.78 26.07
N ASN A 375 8.14 7.29 25.24
CA ASN A 375 8.02 7.23 23.78
C ASN A 375 7.43 5.89 23.28
N ILE A 376 6.98 5.02 24.18
CA ILE A 376 6.44 3.72 23.80
C ILE A 376 4.93 3.69 24.04
N LYS A 377 4.18 3.28 23.03
CA LYS A 377 2.73 3.02 23.07
C LYS A 377 2.47 1.56 22.76
N VAL A 378 1.61 0.89 23.54
CA VAL A 378 1.19 -0.51 23.29
C VAL A 378 -0.31 -0.62 23.50
N TYR A 379 -1.01 -1.12 22.48
CA TYR A 379 -2.45 -1.20 22.40
C TYR A 379 -2.91 -2.60 21.95
N PRO A 380 -3.17 -3.54 22.87
CA PRO A 380 -3.97 -4.71 22.55
C PRO A 380 -5.41 -4.31 22.21
N GLY A 381 -6.09 -5.11 21.39
CA GLY A 381 -7.45 -4.82 20.99
C GLY A 381 -8.13 -5.95 20.26
N VAL A 382 -9.40 -5.72 19.98
CA VAL A 382 -10.27 -6.63 19.23
C VAL A 382 -11.09 -5.85 18.20
N GLY A 383 -11.59 -6.53 17.18
CA GLY A 383 -12.41 -5.88 16.17
C GLY A 383 -13.22 -6.85 15.34
N VAL A 384 -14.01 -6.29 14.46
CA VAL A 384 -14.82 -7.02 13.48
C VAL A 384 -14.69 -6.41 12.09
N ARG A 385 -14.87 -7.22 11.07
CA ARG A 385 -14.82 -6.84 9.66
C ARG A 385 -15.99 -7.43 8.89
N PHE A 386 -16.60 -6.60 8.05
CA PHE A 386 -17.52 -7.01 7.00
C PHE A 386 -16.84 -6.82 5.66
N ILE A 387 -16.65 -7.90 4.91
CA ILE A 387 -15.95 -7.90 3.62
C ILE A 387 -16.97 -8.25 2.54
N HIS A 388 -17.11 -7.38 1.54
CA HIS A 388 -17.88 -7.70 0.34
C HIS A 388 -16.95 -8.29 -0.72
N LYS A 389 -17.13 -9.59 -1.05
CA LYS A 389 -16.18 -10.34 -1.91
C LYS A 389 -16.13 -9.87 -3.38
N LYS A 390 -17.14 -9.13 -3.86
CA LYS A 390 -17.29 -8.70 -5.26
C LYS A 390 -17.06 -7.20 -5.47
N ILE A 391 -16.63 -6.47 -4.45
CA ILE A 391 -16.32 -5.04 -4.52
C ILE A 391 -14.88 -4.86 -4.04
N TYR A 392 -14.07 -4.22 -4.84
CA TYR A 392 -12.67 -3.98 -4.50
C TYR A 392 -12.54 -3.21 -3.18
N ASN A 393 -11.75 -3.75 -2.27
CA ASN A 393 -11.44 -3.17 -0.95
C ASN A 393 -12.66 -2.75 -0.09
N ALA A 394 -13.85 -3.31 -0.37
CA ALA A 394 -15.05 -3.06 0.42
C ALA A 394 -15.02 -3.87 1.72
N ILE A 395 -14.22 -3.41 2.66
CA ILE A 395 -14.02 -3.97 4.00
C ILE A 395 -14.41 -2.91 5.00
N PHE A 396 -15.51 -3.09 5.69
CA PHE A 396 -15.92 -2.23 6.80
C PHE A 396 -15.38 -2.82 8.09
N ARG A 397 -14.59 -2.07 8.82
CA ARG A 397 -13.99 -2.51 10.08
C ARG A 397 -14.36 -1.61 11.25
N ILE A 398 -14.49 -2.24 12.39
CA ILE A 398 -14.65 -1.59 13.69
C ILE A 398 -13.65 -2.28 14.61
N ASP A 399 -12.66 -1.54 15.07
CA ASP A 399 -11.64 -2.03 16.00
C ASP A 399 -11.72 -1.22 17.29
N TYR A 400 -11.48 -1.86 18.44
CA TYR A 400 -11.33 -1.22 19.73
C TYR A 400 -9.94 -1.51 20.29
N GLY A 401 -9.14 -0.45 20.52
CA GLY A 401 -7.81 -0.53 21.10
C GLY A 401 -7.80 -0.01 22.53
N TYR A 402 -7.12 -0.71 23.42
CA TYR A 402 -6.96 -0.36 24.82
C TYR A 402 -5.45 -0.18 25.12
N GLY A 403 -5.05 1.05 25.46
CA GLY A 403 -3.67 1.34 25.78
C GLY A 403 -3.26 0.82 27.15
N ILE A 404 -2.12 0.13 27.22
CA ILE A 404 -1.59 -0.46 28.46
C ILE A 404 -0.32 0.23 28.98
N THR A 405 0.20 1.22 28.24
CA THR A 405 1.36 2.03 28.65
C THR A 405 0.92 3.26 29.45
N LYS A 406 1.87 3.93 30.11
CA LYS A 406 1.61 5.11 30.93
C LYS A 406 0.90 6.20 30.11
N ASN A 407 -0.15 6.78 30.67
CA ASN A 407 -0.97 7.84 30.06
C ASN A 407 -1.59 7.44 28.70
N ALA A 408 -1.79 6.14 28.48
CA ALA A 408 -2.40 5.67 27.26
C ALA A 408 -3.92 5.91 27.26
N SER A 409 -4.44 6.24 26.08
CA SER A 409 -5.87 6.35 25.78
C SER A 409 -6.48 4.99 25.46
N GLN A 410 -7.74 4.99 25.07
CA GLN A 410 -8.46 3.86 24.51
C GLN A 410 -9.53 4.39 23.56
N GLY A 411 -9.91 3.62 22.55
CA GLY A 411 -10.95 4.09 21.65
C GLY A 411 -11.32 3.15 20.53
N PHE A 412 -12.42 3.47 19.88
CA PHE A 412 -12.88 2.83 18.66
C PHE A 412 -12.23 3.46 17.44
N VAL A 413 -11.92 2.60 16.46
CA VAL A 413 -11.44 3.00 15.13
C VAL A 413 -12.35 2.39 14.09
N PHE A 414 -12.99 3.25 13.31
CA PHE A 414 -13.81 2.86 12.18
C PHE A 414 -13.01 3.05 10.90
N GLY A 415 -13.17 2.17 9.93
CA GLY A 415 -12.45 2.32 8.67
C GLY A 415 -13.01 1.49 7.53
N ILE A 416 -12.64 1.89 6.31
CA ILE A 416 -12.86 1.15 5.07
C ILE A 416 -11.50 0.66 4.58
N GLY A 417 -11.44 -0.59 4.15
CA GLY A 417 -10.19 -1.29 3.84
C GLY A 417 -9.59 -2.03 5.03
N GLN A 418 -8.54 -2.81 4.78
CA GLN A 418 -7.72 -3.38 5.86
C GLN A 418 -6.94 -2.27 6.57
N TYR A 419 -6.55 -2.51 7.81
CA TYR A 419 -5.74 -1.54 8.53
C TYR A 419 -4.31 -1.45 7.94
N PHE A 420 -3.77 -2.61 7.54
CA PHE A 420 -2.50 -2.75 6.83
C PHE A 420 -2.48 -4.00 5.94
#